data_d279c3dfd3092e066fe65ba4db3d82b6
#
_entry.id   d279c3dfd3092e066fe65ba4db3d82b6
#
_cell.length_a   1.000
_cell.length_b   1.000
_cell.length_c   1.000
_cell.angle_alpha   90.00
_cell.angle_beta   90.00
_cell.angle_gamma   90.00
#
_symmetry.space_group_name_H-M   'P 1'
#
loop_
_entity.id
_entity.type
_entity.pdbx_description
1 polymer ?
#
loop_
_entity_poly.entity_id
_entity_poly.type
_entity_poly.pdbx_seq_one_letter_code
_entity_poly.pdbx_strand_id
1 'polypeptide(L)'
;MELFQGPTLAFKDFALQLVGRMFAHVLAARGERVTIVGATSGDTGSAAIEACRDRENIDIFILFPEGRVSPVQQRQMTTVDSANDHAIAVAGTFDDCQDLVKGMFNDTQFRKAQNLSAVNSINWARVMAQIVYYVVAAVRLGAPSRPVSFAVPTGNFGNVFAGWAAWKCGLPIDRLVVGTNSNDILFRFFETGEMKMAGVEPTLSPSMDIQVSSNFERLLFYFLEGNSQRVREVMNYFRSEGRYAFENFSIPGCSSSCTTDKEIPEIIGNVWNEYQYLVDPHTACAF
;
A
#
# COMPACT_ATOMS: atom_id res chain seq x y z
N MET A 1 15.55 -2.39 -6.44
CA MET A 1 15.75 -3.09 -5.16
C MET A 1 14.77 -4.26 -5.08
N GLU A 2 15.28 -5.45 -4.86
CA GLU A 2 14.44 -6.65 -4.76
C GLU A 2 13.75 -6.70 -3.39
N LEU A 3 12.43 -6.70 -3.40
CA LEU A 3 11.59 -6.75 -2.20
C LEU A 3 10.66 -7.98 -2.19
N PHE A 4 10.96 -8.98 -3.02
CA PHE A 4 10.21 -10.24 -3.13
C PHE A 4 10.86 -11.41 -2.38
N GLN A 5 11.79 -11.14 -1.47
CA GLN A 5 12.52 -12.17 -0.70
C GLN A 5 11.79 -12.58 0.60
N GLY A 6 10.58 -12.08 0.81
CA GLY A 6 9.74 -12.44 1.96
C GLY A 6 8.85 -13.66 1.71
N PRO A 7 8.11 -14.14 2.72
CA PRO A 7 7.34 -15.38 2.65
C PRO A 7 6.21 -15.37 1.60
N THR A 8 5.65 -14.21 1.29
CA THR A 8 4.57 -14.09 0.28
C THR A 8 5.06 -13.46 -1.02
N LEU A 9 6.35 -13.25 -1.16
CA LEU A 9 7.03 -12.68 -2.34
C LEU A 9 6.57 -11.25 -2.69
N ALA A 10 6.04 -10.52 -1.71
CA ALA A 10 5.58 -9.15 -1.87
C ALA A 10 6.40 -8.18 -1.02
N PHE A 11 6.61 -6.95 -1.51
CA PHE A 11 7.30 -5.90 -0.76
C PHE A 11 6.66 -5.59 0.61
N LYS A 12 5.39 -5.96 0.76
CA LYS A 12 4.62 -5.77 1.99
C LYS A 12 5.10 -6.66 3.13
N ASP A 13 5.76 -7.78 2.83
CA ASP A 13 6.27 -8.73 3.82
C ASP A 13 7.19 -8.06 4.85
N PHE A 14 8.15 -7.28 4.39
CA PHE A 14 9.13 -6.66 5.29
C PHE A 14 8.46 -5.76 6.34
N ALA A 15 7.57 -4.87 5.88
CA ALA A 15 6.87 -3.97 6.77
C ALA A 15 5.91 -4.73 7.72
N LEU A 16 5.16 -5.70 7.20
CA LEU A 16 4.19 -6.44 8.00
C LEU A 16 4.85 -7.39 8.98
N GLN A 17 5.97 -8.04 8.62
CA GLN A 17 6.77 -8.84 9.56
C GLN A 17 7.24 -8.02 10.76
N LEU A 18 7.71 -6.78 10.53
CA LEU A 18 8.07 -5.87 11.61
C LEU A 18 6.85 -5.50 12.47
N VAL A 19 5.75 -5.10 11.83
CA VAL A 19 4.52 -4.70 12.52
C VAL A 19 3.95 -5.84 13.36
N GLY A 20 3.89 -7.07 12.83
CA GLY A 20 3.41 -8.24 13.56
C GLY A 20 4.25 -8.53 14.81
N ARG A 21 5.58 -8.40 14.71
CA ARG A 21 6.50 -8.55 15.85
C ARG A 21 6.31 -7.43 16.90
N MET A 22 6.15 -6.19 16.44
CA MET A 22 5.90 -5.05 17.34
C MET A 22 4.57 -5.21 18.09
N PHE A 23 3.50 -5.63 17.38
CA PHE A 23 2.22 -5.93 18.03
C PHE A 23 2.36 -7.02 19.08
N ALA A 24 2.95 -8.16 18.72
CA ALA A 24 3.13 -9.27 19.64
C ALA A 24 3.92 -8.84 20.92
N HIS A 25 4.98 -8.06 20.75
CA HIS A 25 5.79 -7.55 21.87
C HIS A 25 4.99 -6.62 22.79
N VAL A 26 4.28 -5.65 22.21
CA VAL A 26 3.50 -4.67 23.00
C VAL A 26 2.32 -5.35 23.71
N LEU A 27 1.62 -6.25 23.02
CA LEU A 27 0.49 -6.99 23.59
C LEU A 27 0.93 -7.91 24.72
N ALA A 28 2.04 -8.61 24.57
CA ALA A 28 2.62 -9.45 25.63
C ALA A 28 2.99 -8.61 26.86
N ALA A 29 3.63 -7.46 26.66
CA ALA A 29 3.99 -6.54 27.75
C ALA A 29 2.77 -5.97 28.50
N ARG A 30 1.62 -5.87 27.82
CA ARG A 30 0.35 -5.38 28.39
C ARG A 30 -0.56 -6.48 28.93
N GLY A 31 -0.28 -7.73 28.63
CA GLY A 31 -1.18 -8.85 28.91
C GLY A 31 -2.50 -8.78 28.11
N GLU A 32 -2.46 -8.19 26.94
CA GLU A 32 -3.62 -7.95 26.07
C GLU A 32 -3.61 -8.89 24.85
N ARG A 33 -4.78 -9.12 24.28
CA ARG A 33 -4.98 -9.78 22.98
C ARG A 33 -5.67 -8.83 22.02
N VAL A 34 -5.47 -9.02 20.73
CA VAL A 34 -6.11 -8.23 19.68
C VAL A 34 -6.67 -9.15 18.59
N THR A 35 -7.83 -8.79 18.05
CA THR A 35 -8.38 -9.41 16.86
C THR A 35 -8.17 -8.48 15.67
N ILE A 36 -7.36 -8.92 14.73
CA ILE A 36 -7.11 -8.20 13.48
C ILE A 36 -8.15 -8.64 12.46
N VAL A 37 -8.86 -7.67 11.88
CA VAL A 37 -9.80 -7.94 10.79
C VAL A 37 -9.44 -7.07 9.59
N GLY A 38 -9.38 -7.67 8.41
CA GLY A 38 -9.05 -6.97 7.17
C GLY A 38 -9.73 -7.54 5.94
N ALA A 39 -9.95 -6.70 4.94
CA ALA A 39 -10.33 -7.11 3.60
C ALA A 39 -9.12 -7.00 2.67
N THR A 40 -9.00 -7.93 1.73
CA THR A 40 -7.87 -7.97 0.79
C THR A 40 -8.31 -8.33 -0.62
N SER A 41 -7.59 -7.79 -1.60
CA SER A 41 -7.60 -8.26 -2.99
C SER A 41 -6.46 -9.26 -3.29
N GLY A 42 -5.65 -9.62 -2.27
CA GLY A 42 -4.57 -10.61 -2.39
C GLY A 42 -3.34 -10.28 -1.53
N ASP A 43 -2.41 -9.47 -2.02
CA ASP A 43 -1.07 -9.22 -1.44
C ASP A 43 -1.07 -8.84 0.04
N THR A 44 -1.94 -7.91 0.44
CA THR A 44 -1.94 -7.42 1.83
C THR A 44 -2.43 -8.50 2.78
N GLY A 45 -3.43 -9.28 2.36
CA GLY A 45 -3.96 -10.39 3.16
C GLY A 45 -2.93 -11.46 3.40
N SER A 46 -2.29 -11.96 2.34
CA SER A 46 -1.24 -12.98 2.42
C SER A 46 -0.11 -12.54 3.35
N ALA A 47 0.40 -11.32 3.16
CA ALA A 47 1.50 -10.80 3.97
C ALA A 47 1.10 -10.51 5.42
N ALA A 48 -0.17 -10.14 5.68
CA ALA A 48 -0.67 -9.90 7.04
C ALA A 48 -0.84 -11.22 7.81
N ILE A 49 -1.37 -12.25 7.15
CA ILE A 49 -1.50 -13.60 7.71
C ILE A 49 -0.13 -14.12 8.13
N GLU A 50 0.85 -14.13 7.23
CA GLU A 50 2.21 -14.58 7.57
C GLU A 50 2.87 -13.75 8.66
N ALA A 51 2.61 -12.45 8.74
CA ALA A 51 3.14 -11.58 9.79
C ALA A 51 2.55 -11.89 11.18
N CYS A 52 1.30 -12.34 11.22
CA CYS A 52 0.56 -12.65 12.45
C CYS A 52 0.59 -14.14 12.81
N ARG A 53 1.08 -14.99 11.92
CA ARG A 53 1.16 -16.43 12.10
C ARG A 53 1.82 -16.81 13.42
N ASP A 54 1.21 -17.75 14.16
CA ASP A 54 1.70 -18.30 15.41
C ASP A 54 1.95 -17.24 16.52
N ARG A 55 1.23 -16.10 16.47
CA ARG A 55 1.30 -15.07 17.52
C ARG A 55 0.20 -15.30 18.54
N GLU A 56 0.56 -15.74 19.74
CA GLU A 56 -0.38 -16.13 20.80
C GLU A 56 -1.40 -15.03 21.17
N ASN A 57 -1.02 -13.75 21.03
CA ASN A 57 -1.83 -12.60 21.42
C ASN A 57 -2.56 -11.93 20.26
N ILE A 58 -2.56 -12.56 19.07
CA ILE A 58 -3.17 -12.00 17.86
C ILE A 58 -4.02 -13.09 17.23
N ASP A 59 -5.30 -12.80 16.99
CA ASP A 59 -6.14 -13.55 16.06
C ASP A 59 -6.32 -12.72 14.80
N ILE A 60 -6.18 -13.32 13.60
CA ILE A 60 -6.31 -12.59 12.34
C ILE A 60 -7.38 -13.19 11.45
N PHE A 61 -8.29 -12.34 10.98
CA PHE A 61 -9.38 -12.68 10.08
C PHE A 61 -9.24 -11.85 8.80
N ILE A 62 -9.00 -12.51 7.68
CA ILE A 62 -8.86 -11.86 6.37
C ILE A 62 -10.01 -12.27 5.47
N LEU A 63 -10.83 -11.31 5.08
CA LEU A 63 -11.92 -11.46 4.14
C LEU A 63 -11.42 -11.20 2.73
N PHE A 64 -11.73 -12.09 1.79
CA PHE A 64 -11.39 -11.93 0.38
C PHE A 64 -12.54 -12.35 -0.52
N PRO A 65 -12.72 -11.73 -1.70
CA PRO A 65 -13.81 -12.09 -2.62
C PRO A 65 -13.53 -13.44 -3.27
N GLU A 66 -14.50 -14.35 -3.16
CA GLU A 66 -14.42 -15.71 -3.72
C GLU A 66 -14.19 -15.67 -5.24
N GLY A 67 -13.19 -16.40 -5.72
CA GLY A 67 -12.85 -16.49 -7.13
C GLY A 67 -12.30 -15.21 -7.76
N ARG A 68 -12.02 -14.16 -6.98
CA ARG A 68 -11.53 -12.85 -7.49
C ARG A 68 -10.15 -12.46 -6.98
N VAL A 69 -9.44 -13.41 -6.37
CA VAL A 69 -8.01 -13.30 -5.99
C VAL A 69 -7.21 -14.24 -6.86
N SER A 70 -5.95 -13.94 -7.11
CA SER A 70 -5.12 -14.86 -7.89
C SER A 70 -5.00 -16.21 -7.19
N PRO A 71 -4.92 -17.34 -7.94
CA PRO A 71 -4.81 -18.66 -7.35
C PRO A 71 -3.60 -18.81 -6.41
N VAL A 72 -2.51 -18.12 -6.69
CA VAL A 72 -1.30 -18.11 -5.84
C VAL A 72 -1.59 -17.43 -4.51
N GLN A 73 -2.13 -16.21 -4.56
CA GLN A 73 -2.45 -15.45 -3.34
C GLN A 73 -3.54 -16.13 -2.49
N GLN A 74 -4.53 -16.73 -3.14
CA GLN A 74 -5.52 -17.53 -2.43
C GLN A 74 -4.86 -18.67 -1.66
N ARG A 75 -3.96 -19.42 -2.30
CA ARG A 75 -3.22 -20.49 -1.63
C ARG A 75 -2.35 -19.96 -0.49
N GLN A 76 -1.64 -18.87 -0.69
CA GLN A 76 -0.84 -18.23 0.36
C GLN A 76 -1.67 -17.88 1.61
N MET A 77 -2.95 -17.53 1.45
CA MET A 77 -3.85 -17.25 2.58
C MET A 77 -4.49 -18.49 3.19
N THR A 78 -4.86 -19.48 2.37
CA THR A 78 -5.73 -20.59 2.81
C THR A 78 -4.97 -21.86 3.18
N THR A 79 -3.67 -21.91 2.97
CA THR A 79 -2.82 -23.09 3.30
C THR A 79 -1.91 -22.86 4.49
N VAL A 80 -2.03 -21.72 5.17
CA VAL A 80 -1.32 -21.48 6.41
C VAL A 80 -1.90 -22.35 7.50
N ASP A 81 -1.06 -23.20 8.09
CA ASP A 81 -1.44 -24.06 9.22
C ASP A 81 -1.10 -23.34 10.52
N SER A 82 -2.07 -22.58 11.03
CA SER A 82 -1.93 -21.84 12.29
C SER A 82 -3.29 -21.64 12.95
N ALA A 83 -3.36 -21.87 14.25
CA ALA A 83 -4.61 -21.82 15.01
C ALA A 83 -5.22 -20.42 15.13
N ASN A 84 -4.42 -19.37 14.92
CA ASN A 84 -4.83 -17.97 15.08
C ASN A 84 -5.12 -17.27 13.72
N ASP A 85 -5.15 -18.05 12.62
CA ASP A 85 -5.27 -17.53 11.26
C ASP A 85 -6.57 -18.00 10.60
N HIS A 86 -7.35 -17.04 10.07
CA HIS A 86 -8.66 -17.29 9.49
C HIS A 86 -8.83 -16.55 8.17
N ALA A 87 -8.66 -17.25 7.05
CA ALA A 87 -8.95 -16.74 5.72
C ALA A 87 -10.41 -17.05 5.33
N ILE A 88 -11.22 -16.03 5.08
CA ILE A 88 -12.66 -16.14 4.84
C ILE A 88 -12.99 -15.69 3.42
N ALA A 89 -13.46 -16.64 2.59
CA ALA A 89 -13.99 -16.33 1.28
C ALA A 89 -15.42 -15.77 1.39
N VAL A 90 -15.66 -14.64 0.75
CA VAL A 90 -16.96 -13.95 0.72
C VAL A 90 -17.53 -14.03 -0.69
N ALA A 91 -18.75 -14.52 -0.83
CA ALA A 91 -19.49 -14.52 -2.09
C ALA A 91 -19.90 -13.08 -2.46
N GLY A 92 -19.00 -12.34 -3.10
CA GLY A 92 -19.18 -10.92 -3.42
C GLY A 92 -17.96 -10.30 -4.07
N THR A 93 -17.86 -9.00 -3.93
CA THR A 93 -16.74 -8.18 -4.43
C THR A 93 -15.77 -7.84 -3.31
N PHE A 94 -14.65 -7.21 -3.66
CA PHE A 94 -13.73 -6.63 -2.68
C PHE A 94 -14.40 -5.51 -1.85
N ASP A 95 -15.28 -4.73 -2.47
CA ASP A 95 -16.02 -3.68 -1.78
C ASP A 95 -16.98 -4.26 -0.75
N ASP A 96 -17.64 -5.38 -1.05
CA ASP A 96 -18.48 -6.09 -0.07
C ASP A 96 -17.65 -6.56 1.14
N CYS A 97 -16.44 -7.09 0.91
CA CYS A 97 -15.52 -7.44 2.00
C CYS A 97 -15.13 -6.21 2.84
N GLN A 98 -14.84 -5.08 2.19
CA GLN A 98 -14.51 -3.84 2.88
C GLN A 98 -15.70 -3.31 3.70
N ASP A 99 -16.90 -3.38 3.17
CA ASP A 99 -18.09 -2.88 3.86
C ASP A 99 -18.44 -3.73 5.08
N LEU A 100 -18.25 -5.04 5.02
CA LEU A 100 -18.32 -5.93 6.19
C LEU A 100 -17.32 -5.51 7.27
N VAL A 101 -16.06 -5.29 6.89
CA VAL A 101 -15.01 -4.83 7.82
C VAL A 101 -15.36 -3.47 8.41
N LYS A 102 -15.78 -2.50 7.60
CA LYS A 102 -16.23 -1.17 8.08
C LYS A 102 -17.40 -1.30 9.05
N GLY A 103 -18.38 -2.17 8.74
CA GLY A 103 -19.51 -2.46 9.62
C GLY A 103 -19.07 -2.92 11.01
N MET A 104 -18.14 -3.89 11.08
CA MET A 104 -17.57 -4.37 12.33
C MET A 104 -16.85 -3.26 13.13
N PHE A 105 -16.09 -2.39 12.43
CA PHE A 105 -15.40 -1.27 13.09
C PHE A 105 -16.32 -0.15 13.53
N ASN A 106 -17.45 0.07 12.85
CA ASN A 106 -18.46 1.07 13.21
C ASN A 106 -19.32 0.63 14.39
N ASP A 107 -19.50 -0.68 14.59
CA ASP A 107 -20.12 -1.21 15.81
C ASP A 107 -19.15 -1.05 16.99
N THR A 108 -19.36 0.01 17.76
CA THR A 108 -18.47 0.36 18.88
C THR A 108 -18.48 -0.67 20.00
N GLN A 109 -19.60 -1.38 20.19
CA GLN A 109 -19.73 -2.42 21.20
C GLN A 109 -18.95 -3.67 20.78
N PHE A 110 -19.17 -4.13 19.57
CA PHE A 110 -18.45 -5.27 19.00
C PHE A 110 -16.94 -4.99 18.92
N ARG A 111 -16.54 -3.84 18.39
CA ARG A 111 -15.14 -3.42 18.28
C ARG A 111 -14.41 -3.47 19.62
N LYS A 112 -15.05 -2.98 20.69
CA LYS A 112 -14.46 -3.01 22.04
C LYS A 112 -14.44 -4.42 22.63
N ALA A 113 -15.52 -5.20 22.48
CA ALA A 113 -15.63 -6.55 23.01
C ALA A 113 -14.59 -7.49 22.40
N GLN A 114 -14.30 -7.34 21.11
CA GLN A 114 -13.33 -8.16 20.37
C GLN A 114 -11.93 -7.53 20.32
N ASN A 115 -11.73 -6.36 20.90
CA ASN A 115 -10.48 -5.57 20.78
C ASN A 115 -9.99 -5.49 19.34
N LEU A 116 -10.87 -5.04 18.43
CA LEU A 116 -10.58 -5.03 16.99
C LEU A 116 -9.47 -4.06 16.62
N SER A 117 -8.57 -4.52 15.76
CA SER A 117 -7.51 -3.75 15.13
C SER A 117 -7.42 -4.04 13.64
N ALA A 118 -6.71 -3.21 12.91
CA ALA A 118 -6.50 -3.37 11.47
C ALA A 118 -5.02 -3.24 11.08
N VAL A 119 -4.63 -3.99 10.06
CA VAL A 119 -3.29 -3.93 9.45
C VAL A 119 -3.36 -3.42 8.00
N ASN A 120 -4.20 -2.43 7.75
CA ASN A 120 -4.39 -1.85 6.42
C ASN A 120 -3.22 -0.95 5.99
N SER A 121 -3.27 -0.47 4.73
CA SER A 121 -2.21 0.35 4.12
C SER A 121 -2.00 1.70 4.81
N ILE A 122 -3.00 2.20 5.55
CA ILE A 122 -2.90 3.48 6.28
C ILE A 122 -2.21 3.36 7.64
N ASN A 123 -1.87 2.16 8.10
CA ASN A 123 -1.15 1.99 9.36
C ASN A 123 0.23 2.66 9.28
N TRP A 124 0.48 3.63 10.19
CA TRP A 124 1.73 4.38 10.20
C TRP A 124 2.97 3.49 10.39
N ALA A 125 2.88 2.46 11.22
CA ALA A 125 4.00 1.54 11.43
C ALA A 125 4.41 0.83 10.14
N ARG A 126 3.47 0.55 9.23
CA ARG A 126 3.77 0.02 7.90
C ARG A 126 4.52 1.03 7.03
N VAL A 127 4.08 2.29 7.04
CA VAL A 127 4.77 3.35 6.29
C VAL A 127 6.17 3.57 6.85
N MET A 128 6.30 3.67 8.17
CA MET A 128 7.59 3.85 8.86
C MET A 128 8.58 2.73 8.53
N ALA A 129 8.12 1.48 8.55
CA ALA A 129 8.97 0.34 8.21
C ALA A 129 9.48 0.38 6.75
N GLN A 130 8.69 0.94 5.83
CA GLN A 130 9.09 1.08 4.43
C GLN A 130 10.14 2.17 4.19
N ILE A 131 10.36 3.11 5.11
CA ILE A 131 11.46 4.08 5.05
C ILE A 131 12.81 3.35 4.91
N VAL A 132 12.95 2.21 5.56
CA VAL A 132 14.17 1.38 5.51
C VAL A 132 14.56 0.99 4.08
N TYR A 133 13.59 0.74 3.19
CA TYR A 133 13.88 0.38 1.79
C TYR A 133 14.69 1.47 1.10
N TYR A 134 14.26 2.72 1.27
CA TYR A 134 14.90 3.90 0.68
C TYR A 134 16.29 4.13 1.25
N VAL A 135 16.43 4.06 2.57
CA VAL A 135 17.73 4.23 3.24
C VAL A 135 18.72 3.17 2.79
N VAL A 136 18.32 1.89 2.81
CA VAL A 136 19.20 0.79 2.40
C VAL A 136 19.59 0.89 0.92
N ALA A 137 18.62 1.19 0.04
CA ALA A 137 18.89 1.33 -1.38
C ALA A 137 19.81 2.54 -1.66
N ALA A 138 19.52 3.69 -1.06
CA ALA A 138 20.30 4.90 -1.25
C ALA A 138 21.75 4.74 -0.78
N VAL A 139 21.98 4.16 0.41
CA VAL A 139 23.31 3.90 0.95
C VAL A 139 24.10 2.97 0.01
N ARG A 140 23.49 1.91 -0.49
CA ARG A 140 24.13 0.99 -1.46
C ARG A 140 24.45 1.68 -2.79
N LEU A 141 23.72 2.72 -3.16
CA LEU A 141 23.95 3.50 -4.37
C LEU A 141 24.87 4.70 -4.16
N GLY A 142 25.45 4.85 -2.97
CA GLY A 142 26.47 5.86 -2.65
C GLY A 142 25.98 7.10 -1.89
N ALA A 143 24.76 7.11 -1.35
CA ALA A 143 24.35 8.17 -0.42
C ALA A 143 25.21 8.10 0.88
N PRO A 144 25.51 9.24 1.53
CA PRO A 144 25.07 10.58 1.20
C PRO A 144 25.94 11.32 0.16
N SER A 145 27.00 10.68 -0.36
CA SER A 145 27.95 11.34 -1.27
C SER A 145 27.34 11.69 -2.64
N ARG A 146 26.23 11.08 -2.99
CA ARG A 146 25.45 11.40 -4.21
C ARG A 146 23.95 11.29 -3.93
N PRO A 147 23.13 12.14 -4.56
CA PRO A 147 21.67 11.98 -4.50
C PRO A 147 21.20 10.77 -5.31
N VAL A 148 20.05 10.22 -4.95
CA VAL A 148 19.44 9.04 -5.58
C VAL A 148 17.99 9.33 -5.95
N SER A 149 17.57 8.92 -7.14
CA SER A 149 16.17 8.98 -7.58
C SER A 149 15.50 7.61 -7.44
N PHE A 150 14.20 7.61 -7.17
CA PHE A 150 13.40 6.40 -7.06
C PHE A 150 12.16 6.48 -7.92
N ALA A 151 11.93 5.47 -8.77
CA ALA A 151 10.66 5.25 -9.42
C ALA A 151 9.87 4.19 -8.63
N VAL A 152 8.62 4.48 -8.29
CA VAL A 152 7.85 3.71 -7.32
C VAL A 152 6.48 3.35 -7.90
N PRO A 153 6.23 2.06 -8.17
CA PRO A 153 4.89 1.60 -8.55
C PRO A 153 3.90 1.94 -7.44
N THR A 154 2.82 2.63 -7.79
CA THR A 154 2.01 3.29 -6.76
C THR A 154 0.51 3.08 -6.96
N GLY A 155 -0.13 2.47 -5.97
CA GLY A 155 -1.57 2.49 -5.76
C GLY A 155 -1.91 3.33 -4.53
N ASN A 156 -1.92 2.73 -3.34
CA ASN A 156 -2.30 3.37 -2.07
C ASN A 156 -1.32 4.42 -1.51
N PHE A 157 -0.32 4.82 -2.25
CA PHE A 157 0.67 5.85 -1.91
C PHE A 157 1.53 5.58 -0.66
N GLY A 158 1.40 4.42 -0.04
CA GLY A 158 2.11 4.09 1.21
C GLY A 158 3.63 4.02 1.03
N ASN A 159 4.08 3.33 -0.03
CA ASN A 159 5.50 3.16 -0.32
C ASN A 159 6.14 4.49 -0.73
N VAL A 160 5.61 5.19 -1.71
CA VAL A 160 6.16 6.47 -2.16
C VAL A 160 6.14 7.53 -1.06
N PHE A 161 5.12 7.52 -0.19
CA PHE A 161 5.10 8.39 0.99
C PHE A 161 6.21 8.05 1.98
N ALA A 162 6.58 6.77 2.13
CA ALA A 162 7.75 6.38 2.92
C ALA A 162 9.05 6.93 2.32
N GLY A 163 9.18 6.96 0.98
CA GLY A 163 10.29 7.62 0.29
C GLY A 163 10.32 9.13 0.55
N TRP A 164 9.16 9.78 0.47
CA TRP A 164 9.03 11.19 0.80
C TRP A 164 9.40 11.47 2.27
N ALA A 165 8.96 10.62 3.21
CA ALA A 165 9.34 10.73 4.61
C ALA A 165 10.85 10.53 4.82
N ALA A 166 11.48 9.56 4.14
CA ALA A 166 12.93 9.38 4.16
C ALA A 166 13.67 10.64 3.68
N TRP A 167 13.17 11.27 2.61
CA TRP A 167 13.70 12.54 2.12
C TRP A 167 13.58 13.64 3.17
N LYS A 168 12.43 13.79 3.82
CA LYS A 168 12.24 14.77 4.91
C LYS A 168 13.09 14.46 6.15
N CYS A 169 13.51 13.23 6.35
CA CYS A 169 14.49 12.84 7.37
C CYS A 169 15.95 13.10 6.98
N GLY A 170 16.19 13.65 5.77
CA GLY A 170 17.53 14.05 5.33
C GLY A 170 18.20 13.06 4.37
N LEU A 171 17.51 12.02 3.89
CA LEU A 171 18.06 11.18 2.83
C LEU A 171 18.18 12.01 1.54
N PRO A 172 19.35 12.04 0.86
CA PRO A 172 19.53 12.84 -0.34
C PRO A 172 18.82 12.21 -1.55
N ILE A 173 17.52 12.42 -1.60
CA ILE A 173 16.69 12.05 -2.74
C ILE A 173 16.62 13.22 -3.72
N ASP A 174 16.98 12.95 -4.97
CA ASP A 174 16.88 13.91 -6.07
C ASP A 174 15.44 13.96 -6.62
N ARG A 175 14.87 12.76 -6.87
CA ARG A 175 13.54 12.66 -7.45
C ARG A 175 12.78 11.42 -6.96
N LEU A 176 11.48 11.60 -6.74
CA LEU A 176 10.51 10.52 -6.58
C LEU A 176 9.56 10.51 -7.78
N VAL A 177 9.54 9.42 -8.54
CA VAL A 177 8.62 9.22 -9.66
C VAL A 177 7.51 8.29 -9.22
N VAL A 178 6.27 8.77 -9.31
CA VAL A 178 5.05 8.03 -8.97
C VAL A 178 4.60 7.28 -10.23
N GLY A 179 4.89 6.00 -10.33
CA GLY A 179 4.43 5.15 -11.44
C GLY A 179 3.02 4.64 -11.19
N THR A 180 2.10 4.86 -12.13
CA THR A 180 0.73 4.36 -12.09
C THR A 180 0.45 3.41 -13.26
N ASN A 181 -0.59 2.60 -13.16
CA ASN A 181 -1.18 1.89 -14.29
C ASN A 181 -2.32 2.73 -14.92
N SER A 182 -3.16 2.11 -15.75
CA SER A 182 -4.32 2.76 -16.38
C SER A 182 -5.30 3.38 -15.39
N ASN A 183 -5.25 2.98 -14.10
CA ASN A 183 -5.96 3.67 -13.02
C ASN A 183 -5.13 4.86 -12.53
N ASP A 184 -5.09 5.87 -13.34
CA ASP A 184 -4.10 6.94 -13.42
C ASP A 184 -4.40 8.19 -12.58
N ILE A 185 -5.27 8.10 -11.57
CA ILE A 185 -5.71 9.27 -10.79
C ILE A 185 -4.54 10.08 -10.20
N LEU A 186 -3.49 9.39 -9.71
CA LEU A 186 -2.31 10.07 -9.17
C LEU A 186 -1.49 10.73 -10.28
N PHE A 187 -1.30 10.06 -11.44
CA PHE A 187 -0.61 10.66 -12.58
C PHE A 187 -1.31 11.94 -13.01
N ARG A 188 -2.61 11.90 -13.28
CA ARG A 188 -3.40 13.09 -13.66
C ARG A 188 -3.32 14.18 -12.61
N PHE A 189 -3.35 13.81 -11.32
CA PHE A 189 -3.24 14.78 -10.25
C PHE A 189 -1.88 15.49 -10.23
N PHE A 190 -0.76 14.77 -10.38
CA PHE A 190 0.56 15.39 -10.42
C PHE A 190 0.76 16.28 -11.65
N GLU A 191 0.11 15.96 -12.77
CA GLU A 191 0.19 16.74 -14.01
C GLU A 191 -0.71 18.00 -13.98
N THR A 192 -1.89 17.90 -13.38
CA THR A 192 -2.92 18.94 -13.52
C THR A 192 -3.32 19.61 -12.21
N GLY A 193 -2.97 19.06 -11.06
CA GLY A 193 -3.49 19.47 -9.75
C GLY A 193 -4.94 19.04 -9.49
N GLU A 194 -5.58 18.28 -10.40
CA GLU A 194 -6.95 17.83 -10.25
C GLU A 194 -7.04 16.36 -9.88
N MET A 195 -7.63 16.06 -8.73
CA MET A 195 -8.13 14.73 -8.39
C MET A 195 -9.52 14.55 -9.02
N LYS A 196 -9.67 13.57 -9.90
CA LYS A 196 -10.97 13.25 -10.53
C LYS A 196 -11.14 11.75 -10.59
N MET A 197 -12.16 11.23 -9.89
CA MET A 197 -12.50 9.81 -9.94
C MET A 197 -12.93 9.40 -11.35
N ALA A 198 -12.48 8.22 -11.77
CA ALA A 198 -12.94 7.51 -12.95
C ALA A 198 -13.41 6.10 -12.53
N GLY A 199 -13.88 5.30 -13.45
CA GLY A 199 -14.08 3.87 -13.20
C GLY A 199 -12.76 3.17 -12.88
N VAL A 200 -12.80 2.11 -12.07
CA VAL A 200 -11.65 1.24 -11.88
C VAL A 200 -11.61 0.21 -13.01
N GLU A 201 -10.49 0.12 -13.71
CA GLU A 201 -10.25 -0.86 -14.76
C GLU A 201 -9.36 -1.98 -14.21
N PRO A 202 -9.74 -3.27 -14.36
CA PRO A 202 -8.85 -4.39 -14.03
C PRO A 202 -7.62 -4.39 -14.95
N THR A 203 -6.42 -4.48 -14.36
CA THR A 203 -5.15 -4.46 -15.10
C THR A 203 -4.26 -5.64 -14.76
N LEU A 204 -3.10 -5.73 -15.46
CA LEU A 204 -2.04 -6.69 -15.15
C LEU A 204 -1.32 -6.40 -13.81
N SER A 205 -1.56 -5.23 -13.22
CA SER A 205 -0.99 -4.80 -11.93
C SER A 205 -2.10 -4.50 -10.89
N PRO A 206 -2.92 -5.49 -10.49
CA PRO A 206 -4.16 -5.30 -9.75
C PRO A 206 -4.00 -4.64 -8.38
N SER A 207 -2.83 -4.69 -7.75
CA SER A 207 -2.58 -3.99 -6.49
C SER A 207 -2.58 -2.45 -6.62
N MET A 208 -2.57 -1.96 -7.87
CA MET A 208 -2.61 -0.53 -8.21
C MET A 208 -3.97 -0.09 -8.77
N ASP A 209 -4.96 -1.00 -8.92
CA ASP A 209 -6.30 -0.73 -9.46
C ASP A 209 -7.15 0.01 -8.42
N ILE A 210 -6.91 1.28 -8.26
CA ILE A 210 -7.60 2.15 -7.30
C ILE A 210 -7.88 3.54 -7.87
N GLN A 211 -8.92 4.20 -7.33
CA GLN A 211 -9.26 5.59 -7.61
C GLN A 211 -9.20 6.49 -6.37
N VAL A 212 -9.07 5.92 -5.16
CA VAL A 212 -8.85 6.67 -3.92
C VAL A 212 -7.60 6.15 -3.23
N SER A 213 -6.53 6.92 -3.32
CA SER A 213 -5.23 6.55 -2.76
C SER A 213 -5.17 6.90 -1.26
N SER A 214 -5.22 5.88 -0.40
CA SER A 214 -5.47 6.03 1.03
C SER A 214 -4.38 6.79 1.82
N ASN A 215 -3.11 6.77 1.40
CA ASN A 215 -2.04 7.52 2.07
C ASN A 215 -1.73 8.86 1.41
N PHE A 216 -2.41 9.19 0.33
CA PHE A 216 -2.22 10.46 -0.36
C PHE A 216 -2.61 11.65 0.53
N GLU A 217 -3.60 11.48 1.41
CA GLU A 217 -3.99 12.46 2.43
C GLU A 217 -2.80 12.92 3.29
N ARG A 218 -1.80 12.04 3.51
CA ARG A 218 -0.59 12.38 4.27
C ARG A 218 0.28 13.39 3.53
N LEU A 219 0.42 13.23 2.20
CA LEU A 219 1.14 14.19 1.38
C LEU A 219 0.39 15.52 1.32
N LEU A 220 -0.94 15.49 1.16
CA LEU A 220 -1.78 16.68 1.21
C LEU A 220 -1.66 17.43 2.53
N PHE A 221 -1.54 16.74 3.66
CA PHE A 221 -1.32 17.37 4.96
C PHE A 221 -0.06 18.25 4.97
N TYR A 222 1.03 17.76 4.38
CA TYR A 222 2.27 18.56 4.27
C TYR A 222 2.17 19.63 3.20
N PHE A 223 1.53 19.36 2.07
CA PHE A 223 1.27 20.36 1.03
C PHE A 223 0.40 21.52 1.56
N LEU A 224 -0.54 21.23 2.44
CA LEU A 224 -1.40 22.20 3.12
C LEU A 224 -0.81 22.67 4.46
N GLU A 225 0.52 22.67 4.60
CA GLU A 225 1.26 23.23 5.73
C GLU A 225 0.81 22.70 7.12
N GLY A 226 0.39 21.46 7.19
CA GLY A 226 -0.07 20.82 8.43
C GLY A 226 -1.52 21.12 8.82
N ASN A 227 -2.28 21.79 7.95
CA ASN A 227 -3.67 22.14 8.23
C ASN A 227 -4.61 20.93 8.07
N SER A 228 -4.84 20.20 9.16
CA SER A 228 -5.68 19.00 9.19
C SER A 228 -7.15 19.29 8.89
N GLN A 229 -7.64 20.49 9.20
CA GLN A 229 -9.02 20.88 8.87
C GLN A 229 -9.17 21.02 7.35
N ARG A 230 -8.23 21.69 6.71
CA ARG A 230 -8.24 21.87 5.25
C ARG A 230 -8.12 20.53 4.51
N VAL A 231 -7.27 19.61 4.99
CA VAL A 231 -7.20 18.25 4.43
C VAL A 231 -8.56 17.56 4.49
N ARG A 232 -9.25 17.65 5.63
CA ARG A 232 -10.56 17.04 5.84
C ARG A 232 -11.61 17.63 4.90
N GLU A 233 -11.63 18.95 4.73
CA GLU A 233 -12.52 19.64 3.79
C GLU A 233 -12.28 19.18 2.36
N VAL A 234 -11.03 19.16 1.90
CA VAL A 234 -10.63 18.68 0.58
C VAL A 234 -11.07 17.24 0.34
N MET A 235 -10.76 16.34 1.28
CA MET A 235 -11.07 14.91 1.12
C MET A 235 -12.58 14.63 1.21
N ASN A 236 -13.32 15.36 2.04
CA ASN A 236 -14.78 15.23 2.07
C ASN A 236 -15.41 15.72 0.78
N TYR A 237 -14.97 16.87 0.26
CA TYR A 237 -15.44 17.38 -1.02
C TYR A 237 -15.11 16.42 -2.16
N PHE A 238 -13.87 15.92 -2.21
CA PHE A 238 -13.47 14.92 -3.21
C PHE A 238 -14.32 13.65 -3.15
N ARG A 239 -14.66 13.15 -1.95
CA ARG A 239 -15.49 11.96 -1.80
C ARG A 239 -16.94 12.20 -2.20
N SER A 240 -17.49 13.41 -1.98
CA SER A 240 -18.87 13.74 -2.35
C SER A 240 -19.05 14.06 -3.82
N GLU A 241 -18.10 14.83 -4.39
CA GLU A 241 -18.21 15.34 -5.76
C GLU A 241 -17.44 14.50 -6.80
N GLY A 242 -16.63 13.55 -6.34
CA GLY A 242 -15.76 12.74 -7.20
C GLY A 242 -14.59 13.51 -7.81
N ARG A 243 -14.41 14.79 -7.47
CA ARG A 243 -13.35 15.64 -7.99
C ARG A 243 -12.94 16.72 -7.01
N TYR A 244 -11.67 17.13 -7.09
CA TYR A 244 -11.14 18.33 -6.42
C TYR A 244 -9.93 18.84 -7.19
N ALA A 245 -9.81 20.14 -7.39
CA ALA A 245 -8.67 20.77 -8.06
C ALA A 245 -7.98 21.76 -7.12
N PHE A 246 -6.65 21.75 -7.14
CA PHE A 246 -5.81 22.74 -6.50
C PHE A 246 -5.31 23.75 -7.53
N GLU A 247 -5.36 25.02 -7.21
CA GLU A 247 -4.62 26.03 -7.96
C GLU A 247 -3.12 25.87 -7.66
N ASN A 248 -2.29 25.74 -8.70
CA ASN A 248 -0.83 25.67 -8.60
C ASN A 248 -0.29 24.52 -7.72
N PHE A 249 -0.86 23.29 -7.88
CA PHE A 249 -0.28 22.12 -7.22
C PHE A 249 1.10 21.81 -7.79
N SER A 250 2.10 21.77 -6.92
CA SER A 250 3.44 21.30 -7.27
C SER A 250 4.17 20.81 -6.01
N ILE A 251 4.82 19.67 -6.12
CA ILE A 251 5.70 19.14 -5.09
C ILE A 251 7.09 19.01 -5.69
N PRO A 252 8.03 19.93 -5.35
CA PRO A 252 9.38 19.89 -5.89
C PRO A 252 10.03 18.51 -5.68
N GLY A 253 10.68 17.98 -6.71
CA GLY A 253 11.33 16.69 -6.69
C GLY A 253 10.39 15.48 -6.83
N CYS A 254 9.08 15.70 -6.98
CA CYS A 254 8.12 14.65 -7.32
C CYS A 254 7.65 14.80 -8.77
N SER A 255 7.52 13.69 -9.47
CA SER A 255 6.93 13.59 -10.80
C SER A 255 6.11 12.31 -10.89
N SER A 256 5.37 12.13 -11.98
CA SER A 256 4.56 10.93 -12.18
C SER A 256 4.69 10.37 -13.59
N SER A 257 4.31 9.12 -13.74
CA SER A 257 4.19 8.42 -15.02
C SER A 257 2.97 7.51 -15.01
N CYS A 258 2.47 7.18 -16.17
CA CYS A 258 1.38 6.23 -16.36
C CYS A 258 1.80 5.20 -17.41
N THR A 259 1.62 3.92 -17.10
CA THR A 259 1.92 2.80 -18.00
C THR A 259 0.68 1.96 -18.20
N THR A 260 0.29 1.75 -19.44
CA THR A 260 -0.88 0.95 -19.80
C THR A 260 -0.54 -0.54 -19.92
N ASP A 261 -1.54 -1.42 -19.81
CA ASP A 261 -1.36 -2.87 -20.01
C ASP A 261 -0.79 -3.24 -21.39
N LYS A 262 -0.95 -2.37 -22.39
CA LYS A 262 -0.37 -2.59 -23.72
C LYS A 262 1.15 -2.40 -23.73
N GLU A 263 1.67 -1.53 -22.89
CA GLU A 263 3.09 -1.20 -22.80
C GLU A 263 3.86 -2.17 -21.89
N ILE A 264 3.18 -2.74 -20.88
CA ILE A 264 3.81 -3.62 -19.88
C ILE A 264 4.61 -4.77 -20.49
N PRO A 265 4.10 -5.56 -21.49
CA PRO A 265 4.86 -6.65 -22.08
C PRO A 265 6.14 -6.18 -22.79
N GLU A 266 6.08 -5.02 -23.47
CA GLU A 266 7.23 -4.42 -24.15
C GLU A 266 8.28 -3.98 -23.12
N ILE A 267 7.87 -3.30 -22.05
CA ILE A 267 8.77 -2.87 -20.97
C ILE A 267 9.46 -4.07 -20.34
N ILE A 268 8.71 -5.13 -19.99
CA ILE A 268 9.28 -6.37 -19.42
C ILE A 268 10.29 -6.98 -20.39
N GLY A 269 9.97 -7.04 -21.68
CA GLY A 269 10.85 -7.55 -22.72
C GLY A 269 12.13 -6.72 -22.86
N ASN A 270 12.03 -5.40 -22.83
CA ASN A 270 13.16 -4.49 -22.91
C ASN A 270 14.08 -4.63 -21.71
N VAL A 271 13.53 -4.66 -20.50
CA VAL A 271 14.31 -4.88 -19.25
C VAL A 271 15.01 -6.24 -19.28
N TRP A 272 14.32 -7.29 -19.74
CA TRP A 272 14.94 -8.60 -19.90
C TRP A 272 16.10 -8.58 -20.93
N ASN A 273 15.89 -7.97 -22.06
CA ASN A 273 16.90 -7.93 -23.13
C ASN A 273 18.13 -7.11 -22.72
N GLU A 274 17.93 -5.98 -22.04
CA GLU A 274 19.03 -5.07 -21.68
C GLU A 274 19.77 -5.51 -20.41
N TYR A 275 19.03 -5.95 -19.38
CA TYR A 275 19.61 -6.23 -18.06
C TYR A 275 19.60 -7.71 -17.68
N GLN A 276 19.00 -8.60 -18.49
CA GLN A 276 18.77 -10.02 -18.14
C GLN A 276 18.01 -10.18 -16.80
N TYR A 277 17.11 -9.24 -16.53
CA TYR A 277 16.34 -9.17 -15.29
C TYR A 277 14.85 -9.18 -15.59
N LEU A 278 14.13 -10.16 -15.00
CA LEU A 278 12.68 -10.27 -15.19
C LEU A 278 11.96 -9.46 -14.11
N VAL A 279 11.21 -8.45 -14.55
CA VAL A 279 10.33 -7.66 -13.67
C VAL A 279 8.88 -8.12 -13.80
N ASP A 280 8.11 -7.95 -12.72
CA ASP A 280 6.68 -8.19 -12.72
C ASP A 280 5.90 -6.98 -13.29
N PRO A 281 4.59 -7.14 -13.64
CA PRO A 281 3.80 -6.05 -14.19
C PRO A 281 3.71 -4.80 -13.31
N HIS A 282 3.66 -4.95 -11.97
CA HIS A 282 3.66 -3.79 -11.07
C HIS A 282 4.98 -3.01 -11.17
N THR A 283 6.11 -3.71 -11.17
CA THR A 283 7.44 -3.09 -11.29
C THR A 283 7.57 -2.41 -12.66
N ALA A 284 7.04 -3.01 -13.72
CA ALA A 284 7.06 -2.42 -15.07
C ALA A 284 6.36 -1.06 -15.15
N CYS A 285 5.35 -0.81 -14.31
CA CYS A 285 4.69 0.51 -14.26
C CYS A 285 5.59 1.65 -13.76
N ALA A 286 6.79 1.36 -13.31
CA ALA A 286 7.75 2.36 -12.82
C ALA A 286 9.03 2.43 -13.67
N PHE A 287 9.08 1.73 -14.81
CA PHE A 287 10.11 1.80 -15.83
C PHE A 287 9.65 2.70 -16.97
#